data_372423e1f8d206aedc4be21a1b670658
#
_entry.id   372423e1f8d206aedc4be21a1b670658
#
_cell.length_a   1.000
_cell.length_b   1.000
_cell.length_c   1.000
_cell.angle_alpha   90.00
_cell.angle_beta   90.00
_cell.angle_gamma   90.00
#
_symmetry.space_group_name_H-M   'P 1'
#
loop_
_entity.id
_entity.type
_entity.pdbx_description
1 polymer ?
#
loop_
_entity_poly.entity_id
_entity_poly.type
_entity_poly.pdbx_seq_one_letter_code
_entity_poly.pdbx_strand_id
1 'polypeptide(L)'
;MAPAFFSFRVQFQWHHSFINNWQDGDLQIFIQRCADLVIRVFVLLIPVYITWYIKDKKNQPFYGAAPLKDVKPYFLLLLMMIPLILLAVTQKDFLHMYPRAKFMEALDLSSKNGYYFLYELCYGFDFVSIEFFFRGFLILSLIKICGAHCIIPAACFYCAIHLGKPAAEAISSFWGGLLLGIISYNTKS
;
A
#
# COMPACT_ATOMS: atom_id res chain seq x y z
N MET A 1 12.19 -7.84 11.68
CA MET A 1 11.02 -7.11 12.24
C MET A 1 10.04 -6.61 11.16
N ALA A 2 10.46 -6.02 10.03
CA ALA A 2 9.54 -5.50 8.99
C ALA A 2 8.49 -6.51 8.49
N PRO A 3 8.80 -7.78 8.16
CA PRO A 3 7.79 -8.77 7.78
C PRO A 3 6.76 -9.06 8.87
N ALA A 4 7.17 -9.04 10.15
CA ALA A 4 6.27 -9.27 11.27
C ALA A 4 5.22 -8.15 11.41
N PHE A 5 5.62 -6.89 11.26
CA PHE A 5 4.67 -5.76 11.23
C PHE A 5 3.68 -5.88 10.09
N PHE A 6 4.14 -6.33 8.92
CA PHE A 6 3.28 -6.48 7.76
C PHE A 6 2.26 -7.64 7.93
N SER A 7 2.68 -8.77 8.52
CA SER A 7 1.78 -9.89 8.84
C SER A 7 0.73 -9.48 9.87
N PHE A 8 1.14 -8.75 10.90
CA PHE A 8 0.24 -8.25 11.95
C PHE A 8 -0.84 -7.33 11.38
N ARG A 9 -0.48 -6.47 10.41
CA ARG A 9 -1.40 -5.58 9.69
C ARG A 9 -2.60 -6.31 9.07
N VAL A 10 -2.39 -7.52 8.55
CA VAL A 10 -3.45 -8.29 7.88
C VAL A 10 -4.33 -9.06 8.86
N GLN A 11 -3.77 -9.46 10.01
CA GLN A 11 -4.46 -10.32 11.00
C GLN A 11 -5.29 -9.54 12.02
N PHE A 12 -5.18 -8.21 12.05
CA PHE A 12 -5.79 -7.38 13.08
C PHE A 12 -7.26 -7.09 12.75
N GLN A 13 -8.18 -7.92 13.28
CA GLN A 13 -9.62 -7.90 12.97
C GLN A 13 -10.54 -7.75 14.20
N TRP A 14 -10.01 -7.39 15.37
CA TRP A 14 -10.80 -7.24 16.60
C TRP A 14 -11.96 -6.25 16.48
N HIS A 15 -11.82 -5.23 15.63
CA HIS A 15 -12.84 -4.22 15.38
C HIS A 15 -14.10 -4.79 14.71
N HIS A 16 -14.03 -5.94 14.03
CA HIS A 16 -15.20 -6.58 13.45
C HIS A 16 -16.25 -6.94 14.51
N SER A 17 -15.82 -7.46 15.66
CA SER A 17 -16.74 -7.78 16.76
C SER A 17 -17.45 -6.54 17.29
N PHE A 18 -16.77 -5.40 17.35
CA PHE A 18 -17.34 -4.14 17.77
C PHE A 18 -18.38 -3.62 16.77
N ILE A 19 -18.04 -3.64 15.49
CA ILE A 19 -18.93 -3.17 14.41
C ILE A 19 -20.16 -4.06 14.31
N ASN A 20 -20.01 -5.39 14.45
CA ASN A 20 -21.11 -6.34 14.43
C ASN A 20 -22.14 -6.09 15.55
N ASN A 21 -21.71 -5.57 16.69
CA ASN A 21 -22.60 -5.26 17.81
C ASN A 21 -23.29 -3.89 17.67
N TRP A 22 -22.82 -3.03 16.80
CA TRP A 22 -23.27 -1.65 16.70
C TRP A 22 -24.11 -1.36 15.46
N GLN A 23 -23.88 -2.07 14.37
CA GLN A 23 -24.54 -1.84 13.07
C GLN A 23 -24.84 -3.16 12.38
N ASP A 24 -26.00 -3.28 11.77
CA ASP A 24 -26.46 -4.43 10.99
C ASP A 24 -26.69 -4.07 9.51
N GLY A 25 -26.70 -5.09 8.64
CA GLY A 25 -27.04 -4.98 7.22
C GLY A 25 -25.90 -4.50 6.33
N ASP A 26 -26.25 -3.96 5.18
CA ASP A 26 -25.29 -3.61 4.11
C ASP A 26 -24.31 -2.51 4.51
N LEU A 27 -24.76 -1.57 5.34
CA LEU A 27 -23.89 -0.53 5.89
C LEU A 27 -22.80 -1.10 6.80
N GLN A 28 -23.10 -2.17 7.55
CA GLN A 28 -22.11 -2.89 8.36
C GLN A 28 -20.96 -3.40 7.50
N ILE A 29 -21.28 -4.07 6.38
CA ILE A 29 -20.27 -4.62 5.44
C ILE A 29 -19.38 -3.49 4.92
N PHE A 30 -19.98 -2.36 4.54
CA PHE A 30 -19.25 -1.20 4.06
C PHE A 30 -18.30 -0.64 5.13
N ILE A 31 -18.81 -0.40 6.35
CA ILE A 31 -18.03 0.14 7.48
C ILE A 31 -16.87 -0.81 7.82
N GLN A 32 -17.09 -2.12 7.87
CA GLN A 32 -16.04 -3.11 8.12
C GLN A 32 -14.92 -3.01 7.08
N ARG A 33 -15.27 -2.95 5.79
CA ARG A 33 -14.29 -2.84 4.69
C ARG A 33 -13.47 -1.55 4.77
N CYS A 34 -14.10 -0.42 5.06
CA CYS A 34 -13.40 0.84 5.24
C CYS A 34 -12.52 0.83 6.50
N ALA A 35 -13.04 0.32 7.62
CA ALA A 35 -12.31 0.21 8.88
C ALA A 35 -11.07 -0.68 8.73
N ASP A 36 -11.18 -1.82 8.02
CA ASP A 36 -10.04 -2.68 7.71
C ASP A 36 -8.90 -1.89 7.04
N LEU A 37 -9.23 -1.09 6.03
CA LEU A 37 -8.25 -0.29 5.29
C LEU A 37 -7.61 0.76 6.19
N VAL A 38 -8.43 1.51 6.94
CA VAL A 38 -7.95 2.59 7.82
C VAL A 38 -7.08 2.03 8.96
N ILE A 39 -7.50 0.94 9.59
CA ILE A 39 -6.73 0.30 10.67
C ILE A 39 -5.39 -0.20 10.15
N ARG A 40 -5.35 -0.80 8.95
CA ARG A 40 -4.10 -1.23 8.30
C ARG A 40 -3.11 -0.09 8.12
N VAL A 41 -3.58 1.11 7.78
CA VAL A 41 -2.74 2.31 7.69
C VAL A 41 -2.09 2.62 9.04
N PHE A 42 -2.88 2.68 10.11
CA PHE A 42 -2.36 3.01 11.44
C PHE A 42 -1.42 1.92 11.99
N VAL A 43 -1.78 0.65 11.84
CA VAL A 43 -0.94 -0.49 12.28
C VAL A 43 0.42 -0.47 11.59
N LEU A 44 0.50 0.02 10.34
CA LEU A 44 1.75 0.15 9.62
C LEU A 44 2.52 1.42 9.98
N LEU A 45 1.86 2.58 10.00
CA LEU A 45 2.52 3.87 10.16
C LEU A 45 2.94 4.19 11.60
N ILE A 46 2.19 3.71 12.61
CA ILE A 46 2.53 3.98 14.02
C ILE A 46 3.91 3.40 14.39
N PRO A 47 4.23 2.12 14.13
CA PRO A 47 5.56 1.57 14.40
C PRO A 47 6.67 2.26 13.59
N VAL A 48 6.38 2.64 12.34
CA VAL A 48 7.31 3.39 11.50
C VAL A 48 7.62 4.77 12.11
N TYR A 49 6.59 5.48 12.56
CA TYR A 49 6.74 6.78 13.23
C TYR A 49 7.53 6.66 14.53
N ILE A 50 7.20 5.66 15.38
CA ILE A 50 7.92 5.41 16.64
C ILE A 50 9.40 5.11 16.36
N THR A 51 9.68 4.28 15.36
CA THR A 51 11.07 3.94 14.98
C THR A 51 11.83 5.18 14.52
N TRP A 52 11.22 6.01 13.68
CA TRP A 52 11.81 7.26 13.24
C TRP A 52 12.06 8.22 14.42
N TYR A 53 11.08 8.38 15.29
CA TYR A 53 11.16 9.29 16.43
C TYR A 53 12.30 8.92 17.37
N ILE A 54 12.50 7.62 17.64
CA ILE A 54 13.52 7.12 18.58
C ILE A 54 14.91 7.11 17.93
N LYS A 55 15.03 6.67 16.66
CA LYS A 55 16.32 6.37 16.05
C LYS A 55 16.79 7.42 15.03
N ASP A 56 15.90 7.95 14.23
CA ASP A 56 16.26 8.67 13.02
C ASP A 56 15.90 10.16 13.00
N LYS A 57 15.08 10.63 13.93
CA LYS A 57 14.59 12.02 13.99
C LYS A 57 15.72 13.06 13.93
N LYS A 58 16.87 12.76 14.53
CA LYS A 58 18.03 13.68 14.55
C LYS A 58 18.82 13.66 13.24
N ASN A 59 18.69 12.62 12.43
CA ASN A 59 19.58 12.35 11.31
C ASN A 59 18.90 12.53 9.95
N GLN A 60 17.57 12.47 9.88
CA GLN A 60 16.84 12.59 8.62
C GLN A 60 15.38 13.02 8.85
N PRO A 61 14.76 13.71 7.87
CA PRO A 61 13.34 13.97 7.91
C PRO A 61 12.56 12.65 7.91
N PHE A 62 11.25 12.72 8.21
CA PHE A 62 10.40 11.52 8.30
C PHE A 62 10.42 10.70 7.00
N TYR A 63 11.43 9.82 6.88
CA TYR A 63 11.64 8.86 5.80
C TYR A 63 11.28 9.35 4.39
N GLY A 64 11.86 10.47 3.98
CA GLY A 64 11.64 11.02 2.65
C GLY A 64 10.34 11.82 2.48
N ALA A 65 9.57 12.05 3.54
CA ALA A 65 8.43 12.97 3.51
C ALA A 65 8.93 14.43 3.40
N ALA A 66 9.53 14.75 2.27
CA ALA A 66 10.03 16.05 1.90
C ALA A 66 9.48 16.44 0.51
N PRO A 67 9.44 17.73 0.16
CA PRO A 67 9.04 18.13 -1.17
C PRO A 67 9.87 17.42 -2.24
N LEU A 68 9.19 16.81 -3.23
CA LEU A 68 9.84 16.13 -4.34
C LEU A 68 10.70 17.12 -5.13
N LYS A 69 11.98 16.82 -5.25
CA LYS A 69 12.93 17.64 -6.03
C LYS A 69 12.78 17.43 -7.54
N ASP A 70 12.46 16.20 -7.94
CA ASP A 70 12.24 15.83 -9.33
C ASP A 70 11.11 14.81 -9.43
N VAL A 71 10.04 15.20 -10.12
CA VAL A 71 8.86 14.36 -10.35
C VAL A 71 8.95 13.56 -11.67
N LYS A 72 9.90 13.89 -12.54
CA LYS A 72 10.01 13.28 -13.87
C LYS A 72 10.15 11.74 -13.85
N PRO A 73 11.00 11.13 -12.99
CA PRO A 73 11.11 9.68 -12.94
C PRO A 73 9.79 8.98 -12.58
N TYR A 74 9.02 9.58 -11.67
CA TYR A 74 7.72 9.03 -11.24
C TYR A 74 6.67 9.16 -12.34
N PHE A 75 6.66 10.30 -13.05
CA PHE A 75 5.77 10.50 -14.20
C PHE A 75 6.10 9.53 -15.34
N LEU A 76 7.38 9.30 -15.63
CA LEU A 76 7.80 8.34 -16.65
C LEU A 76 7.36 6.92 -16.29
N LEU A 77 7.52 6.51 -15.02
CA LEU A 77 7.03 5.20 -14.55
C LEU A 77 5.51 5.09 -14.68
N LEU A 78 4.77 6.15 -14.31
CA LEU A 78 3.31 6.17 -14.48
C LEU A 78 2.92 5.97 -15.95
N LEU A 79 3.60 6.66 -16.87
CA LEU A 79 3.36 6.52 -18.30
C LEU A 79 3.65 5.09 -18.79
N MET A 80 4.73 4.46 -18.30
CA MET A 80 5.06 3.06 -18.60
C MET A 80 4.04 2.06 -18.06
N MET A 81 3.34 2.40 -16.96
CA MET A 81 2.30 1.54 -16.39
C MET A 81 1.03 1.50 -17.22
N ILE A 82 0.71 2.54 -18.01
CA ILE A 82 -0.52 2.61 -18.82
C ILE A 82 -0.64 1.40 -19.76
N PRO A 83 0.34 1.10 -20.66
CA PRO A 83 0.24 -0.05 -21.54
C PRO A 83 0.21 -1.38 -20.77
N LEU A 84 0.87 -1.48 -19.64
CA LEU A 84 0.84 -2.68 -18.80
C LEU A 84 -0.55 -2.90 -18.19
N ILE A 85 -1.22 -1.83 -17.74
CA ILE A 85 -2.59 -1.90 -17.23
C ILE A 85 -3.55 -2.30 -18.37
N LEU A 86 -3.41 -1.69 -19.56
CA LEU A 86 -4.22 -2.03 -20.72
C LEU A 86 -4.07 -3.51 -21.11
N LEU A 87 -2.86 -4.05 -20.97
CA LEU A 87 -2.63 -5.48 -21.18
C LEU A 87 -3.26 -6.33 -20.05
N ALA A 88 -3.16 -5.88 -18.81
CA ALA A 88 -3.70 -6.60 -17.66
C ALA A 88 -5.25 -6.72 -17.72
N VAL A 89 -5.95 -5.70 -18.20
CA VAL A 89 -7.43 -5.73 -18.34
C VAL A 89 -7.90 -6.77 -19.37
N THR A 90 -7.03 -7.32 -20.21
CA THR A 90 -7.38 -8.44 -21.09
C THR A 90 -7.38 -9.80 -20.39
N GLN A 91 -6.80 -9.88 -19.19
CA GLN A 91 -6.67 -11.11 -18.43
C GLN A 91 -7.88 -11.35 -17.53
N LYS A 92 -8.47 -12.54 -17.61
CA LYS A 92 -9.65 -12.91 -16.81
C LYS A 92 -9.39 -12.85 -15.30
N ASP A 93 -8.21 -13.29 -14.86
CA ASP A 93 -7.83 -13.29 -13.46
C ASP A 93 -7.76 -11.87 -12.89
N PHE A 94 -7.27 -10.92 -13.68
CA PHE A 94 -7.26 -9.52 -13.32
C PHE A 94 -8.65 -8.93 -13.20
N LEU A 95 -9.51 -9.18 -14.19
CA LEU A 95 -10.91 -8.74 -14.19
C LEU A 95 -11.74 -9.38 -13.08
N HIS A 96 -11.39 -10.59 -12.63
CA HIS A 96 -12.04 -11.21 -11.48
C HIS A 96 -11.69 -10.48 -10.16
N MET A 97 -10.46 -10.00 -10.03
CA MET A 97 -9.97 -9.35 -8.81
C MET A 97 -10.32 -7.86 -8.75
N TYR A 98 -10.40 -7.18 -9.88
CA TYR A 98 -10.58 -5.72 -9.96
C TYR A 98 -11.87 -5.32 -10.72
N PRO A 99 -12.48 -4.17 -10.36
CA PRO A 99 -12.13 -3.27 -9.26
C PRO A 99 -12.41 -3.89 -7.89
N ARG A 100 -11.66 -3.48 -6.87
CA ARG A 100 -11.84 -3.95 -5.49
C ARG A 100 -13.18 -3.56 -4.90
N ALA A 101 -13.78 -2.50 -5.40
CA ALA A 101 -15.09 -1.99 -4.99
C ALA A 101 -16.29 -2.78 -5.52
N LYS A 102 -16.12 -3.87 -6.29
CA LYS A 102 -17.24 -4.68 -6.84
C LYS A 102 -18.27 -5.12 -5.82
N PHE A 103 -17.86 -5.40 -4.58
CA PHE A 103 -18.79 -5.78 -3.51
C PHE A 103 -19.89 -4.73 -3.28
N MET A 104 -19.61 -3.45 -3.61
CA MET A 104 -20.57 -2.34 -3.47
C MET A 104 -21.79 -2.49 -4.38
N GLU A 105 -21.65 -3.20 -5.50
CA GLU A 105 -22.76 -3.42 -6.44
C GLU A 105 -23.89 -4.23 -5.81
N ALA A 106 -23.53 -5.14 -4.90
CA ALA A 106 -24.46 -6.01 -4.17
C ALA A 106 -25.12 -5.33 -2.95
N LEU A 107 -24.61 -4.17 -2.52
CA LEU A 107 -25.11 -3.47 -1.34
C LEU A 107 -26.24 -2.49 -1.71
N ASP A 108 -27.29 -2.46 -0.89
CA ASP A 108 -28.37 -1.48 -1.00
C ASP A 108 -28.08 -0.24 -0.12
N LEU A 109 -27.33 0.70 -0.69
CA LEU A 109 -26.93 1.93 -0.02
C LEU A 109 -27.57 3.15 -0.69
N SER A 110 -28.11 4.06 0.11
CA SER A 110 -28.89 5.21 -0.35
C SER A 110 -28.14 6.20 -1.25
N SER A 111 -26.81 6.29 -1.12
CA SER A 111 -25.94 7.19 -1.91
C SER A 111 -24.71 6.46 -2.42
N LYS A 112 -24.88 5.53 -3.36
CA LYS A 112 -23.80 4.67 -3.86
C LYS A 112 -22.54 5.44 -4.27
N ASN A 113 -22.65 6.55 -4.98
CA ASN A 113 -21.49 7.33 -5.46
C ASN A 113 -20.65 7.89 -4.30
N GLY A 114 -21.29 8.37 -3.23
CA GLY A 114 -20.57 8.87 -2.06
C GLY A 114 -19.81 7.75 -1.32
N TYR A 115 -20.43 6.58 -1.19
CA TYR A 115 -19.81 5.41 -0.59
C TYR A 115 -18.67 4.86 -1.44
N TYR A 116 -18.80 4.82 -2.77
CA TYR A 116 -17.72 4.48 -3.68
C TYR A 116 -16.52 5.41 -3.49
N PHE A 117 -16.75 6.72 -3.51
CA PHE A 117 -15.69 7.71 -3.32
C PHE A 117 -14.97 7.52 -1.97
N LEU A 118 -15.74 7.32 -0.90
CA LEU A 118 -15.18 7.10 0.45
C LEU A 118 -14.34 5.82 0.52
N TYR A 119 -14.83 4.71 -0.09
CA TYR A 119 -14.06 3.46 -0.14
C TYR A 119 -12.76 3.62 -0.91
N GLU A 120 -12.80 4.25 -2.09
CA GLU A 120 -11.61 4.49 -2.92
C GLU A 120 -10.60 5.40 -2.21
N LEU A 121 -11.10 6.37 -1.43
CA LEU A 121 -10.23 7.21 -0.60
C LEU A 121 -9.52 6.39 0.48
N CYS A 122 -10.23 5.54 1.21
CA CYS A 122 -9.65 4.64 2.20
C CYS A 122 -8.65 3.67 1.56
N TYR A 123 -8.98 3.12 0.40
CA TYR A 123 -8.10 2.22 -0.38
C TYR A 123 -6.84 2.95 -0.87
N GLY A 124 -6.98 4.18 -1.33
CA GLY A 124 -5.86 5.04 -1.72
C GLY A 124 -4.91 5.32 -0.56
N PHE A 125 -5.43 5.64 0.62
CA PHE A 125 -4.61 5.84 1.82
C PHE A 125 -3.87 4.55 2.23
N ASP A 126 -4.52 3.39 2.17
CA ASP A 126 -3.88 2.12 2.44
C ASP A 126 -2.73 1.86 1.46
N PHE A 127 -2.95 2.09 0.18
CA PHE A 127 -1.92 1.98 -0.87
C PHE A 127 -0.73 2.93 -0.61
N VAL A 128 -0.99 4.20 -0.33
CA VAL A 128 0.05 5.19 -0.01
C VAL A 128 0.86 4.77 1.22
N SER A 129 0.21 4.20 2.24
CA SER A 129 0.90 3.73 3.44
C SER A 129 1.87 2.57 3.14
N ILE A 130 1.49 1.66 2.23
CA ILE A 130 2.35 0.56 1.76
C ILE A 130 3.55 1.12 1.01
N GLU A 131 3.33 2.03 0.06
CA GLU A 131 4.40 2.65 -0.70
C GLU A 131 5.36 3.43 0.21
N PHE A 132 4.83 4.19 1.16
CA PHE A 132 5.64 4.88 2.16
C PHE A 132 6.48 3.91 3.01
N PHE A 133 5.91 2.77 3.40
CA PHE A 133 6.64 1.74 4.13
C PHE A 133 7.81 1.17 3.30
N PHE A 134 7.57 0.82 2.04
CA PHE A 134 8.62 0.21 1.21
C PHE A 134 9.65 1.23 0.73
N ARG A 135 9.23 2.38 0.24
CA ARG A 135 10.13 3.39 -0.37
C ARG A 135 10.74 4.31 0.68
N GLY A 136 9.93 4.80 1.60
CA GLY A 136 10.38 5.67 2.68
C GLY A 136 11.10 4.86 3.76
N PHE A 137 10.36 4.10 4.55
CA PHE A 137 10.93 3.45 5.73
C PHE A 137 11.95 2.38 5.38
N LEU A 138 11.60 1.38 4.58
CA LEU A 138 12.45 0.20 4.39
C LEU A 138 13.75 0.55 3.67
N ILE A 139 13.69 1.30 2.57
CA ILE A 139 14.88 1.73 1.83
C ILE A 139 15.71 2.72 2.66
N LEU A 140 15.11 3.83 3.14
CA LEU A 140 15.88 4.90 3.76
C LEU A 140 16.43 4.55 5.16
N SER A 141 15.79 3.61 5.90
CA SER A 141 16.35 3.12 7.16
C SER A 141 17.53 2.17 6.93
N LEU A 142 17.49 1.34 5.88
CA LEU A 142 18.52 0.35 5.60
C LEU A 142 19.70 0.88 4.79
N ILE A 143 19.52 1.98 4.08
CA ILE A 143 20.57 2.58 3.24
C ILE A 143 21.86 2.86 3.99
N LYS A 144 21.77 3.24 5.26
CA LYS A 144 22.92 3.53 6.14
C LYS A 144 23.73 2.28 6.50
N ILE A 145 23.10 1.09 6.42
CA ILE A 145 23.70 -0.19 6.83
C ILE A 145 24.17 -0.96 5.60
N CYS A 146 23.31 -1.07 4.59
CA CYS A 146 23.51 -1.94 3.43
C CYS A 146 23.75 -1.17 2.12
N GLY A 147 23.72 0.17 2.13
CA GLY A 147 23.83 0.96 0.89
C GLY A 147 22.76 0.56 -0.13
N ALA A 148 23.14 0.44 -1.40
CA ALA A 148 22.24 0.03 -2.49
C ALA A 148 21.77 -1.44 -2.40
N HIS A 149 22.47 -2.27 -1.63
CA HIS A 149 22.11 -3.69 -1.48
C HIS A 149 20.76 -3.92 -0.78
N CYS A 150 20.18 -2.89 -0.14
CA CYS A 150 18.83 -2.98 0.44
C CYS A 150 17.71 -3.03 -0.61
N ILE A 151 17.97 -2.60 -1.87
CA ILE A 151 16.93 -2.46 -2.90
C ILE A 151 16.37 -3.82 -3.31
N ILE A 152 17.22 -4.81 -3.59
CA ILE A 152 16.79 -6.15 -4.02
C ILE A 152 15.94 -6.85 -2.95
N PRO A 153 16.39 -6.97 -1.69
CA PRO A 153 15.56 -7.55 -0.64
C PRO A 153 14.22 -6.84 -0.43
N ALA A 154 14.20 -5.51 -0.56
CA ALA A 154 12.96 -4.73 -0.48
C ALA A 154 12.02 -5.04 -1.66
N ALA A 155 12.54 -5.17 -2.88
CA ALA A 155 11.77 -5.57 -4.06
C ALA A 155 11.24 -7.01 -3.95
N CYS A 156 12.04 -7.95 -3.43
CA CYS A 156 11.60 -9.32 -3.15
C CYS A 156 10.47 -9.34 -2.11
N PHE A 157 10.59 -8.56 -1.04
CA PHE A 157 9.54 -8.46 -0.04
C PHE A 157 8.28 -7.80 -0.60
N TYR A 158 8.41 -6.78 -1.45
CA TYR A 158 7.28 -6.17 -2.14
C TYR A 158 6.58 -7.15 -3.08
N CYS A 159 7.31 -7.98 -3.80
CA CYS A 159 6.76 -9.09 -4.59
C CYS A 159 6.04 -10.11 -3.70
N ALA A 160 6.63 -10.48 -2.58
CA ALA A 160 6.04 -11.46 -1.66
C ALA A 160 4.66 -11.06 -1.14
N ILE A 161 4.43 -9.78 -0.87
CA ILE A 161 3.09 -9.30 -0.46
C ILE A 161 2.06 -9.27 -1.60
N HIS A 162 2.49 -9.47 -2.84
CA HIS A 162 1.64 -9.62 -4.01
C HIS A 162 1.33 -11.08 -4.36
N LEU A 163 1.88 -12.05 -3.64
CA LEU A 163 1.50 -13.46 -3.79
C LEU A 163 0.01 -13.64 -3.44
N GLY A 164 -0.70 -14.38 -4.28
CA GLY A 164 -2.17 -14.50 -4.20
C GLY A 164 -2.94 -13.50 -5.07
N LYS A 165 -2.26 -12.58 -5.75
CA LYS A 165 -2.80 -11.75 -6.83
C LYS A 165 -2.56 -12.42 -8.20
N PRO A 166 -3.15 -11.90 -9.32
CA PRO A 166 -2.86 -12.40 -10.65
C PRO A 166 -1.36 -12.52 -10.90
N ALA A 167 -0.93 -13.63 -11.52
CA ALA A 167 0.50 -13.94 -11.66
C ALA A 167 1.31 -12.83 -12.33
N ALA A 168 0.75 -12.20 -13.37
CA ALA A 168 1.38 -11.07 -14.05
C ALA A 168 1.60 -9.87 -13.11
N GLU A 169 0.63 -9.58 -12.23
CA GLU A 169 0.74 -8.52 -11.22
C GLU A 169 1.81 -8.85 -10.18
N ALA A 170 1.83 -10.09 -9.67
CA ALA A 170 2.83 -10.51 -8.69
C ALA A 170 4.25 -10.44 -9.25
N ILE A 171 4.47 -10.90 -10.49
CA ILE A 171 5.79 -10.84 -11.15
C ILE A 171 6.19 -9.39 -11.46
N SER A 172 5.27 -8.59 -12.00
CA SER A 172 5.55 -7.19 -12.33
C SER A 172 5.81 -6.34 -11.09
N SER A 173 5.26 -6.72 -9.93
CA SER A 173 5.50 -6.03 -8.66
C SER A 173 6.96 -6.09 -8.22
N PHE A 174 7.71 -7.16 -8.54
CA PHE A 174 9.15 -7.22 -8.31
C PHE A 174 9.89 -6.13 -9.10
N TRP A 175 9.60 -6.00 -10.39
CA TRP A 175 10.24 -5.00 -11.25
C TRP A 175 9.84 -3.57 -10.85
N GLY A 176 8.55 -3.34 -10.57
CA GLY A 176 8.06 -2.06 -10.03
C GLY A 176 8.73 -1.73 -8.70
N GLY A 177 8.85 -2.74 -7.82
CA GLY A 177 9.56 -2.66 -6.55
C GLY A 177 11.02 -2.25 -6.69
N LEU A 178 11.71 -2.86 -7.66
CA LEU A 178 13.11 -2.58 -7.97
C LEU A 178 13.31 -1.15 -8.51
N LEU A 179 12.53 -0.76 -9.52
CA LEU A 179 12.63 0.57 -10.13
C LEU A 179 12.32 1.69 -9.14
N LEU A 180 11.21 1.59 -8.41
CA LEU A 180 10.86 2.55 -7.37
C LEU A 180 11.88 2.58 -6.23
N GLY A 181 12.43 1.42 -5.85
CA GLY A 181 13.51 1.34 -4.87
C GLY A 181 14.78 2.07 -5.31
N ILE A 182 15.18 1.96 -6.58
CA ILE A 182 16.31 2.70 -7.16
C ILE A 182 16.04 4.20 -7.15
N ILE A 183 14.82 4.62 -7.54
CA ILE A 183 14.44 6.04 -7.51
C ILE A 183 14.49 6.58 -6.08
N SER A 184 13.87 5.91 -5.14
CA SER A 184 13.88 6.33 -3.73
C SER A 184 15.29 6.37 -3.15
N TYR A 185 16.13 5.40 -3.51
CA TYR A 185 17.55 5.40 -3.12
C TYR A 185 18.29 6.65 -3.58
N ASN A 186 18.06 7.09 -4.81
CA ASN A 186 18.74 8.24 -5.41
C ASN A 186 18.14 9.59 -4.98
N THR A 187 16.83 9.68 -4.91
CA THR A 187 16.13 10.94 -4.56
C THR A 187 16.08 11.20 -3.06
N LYS A 188 16.21 10.16 -2.22
CA LYS A 188 16.01 10.22 -0.78
C LYS A 188 14.60 10.69 -0.37
N SER A 189 13.63 10.45 -1.24
CA SER A 189 12.23 10.83 -1.05
C SER A 189 11.29 9.68 -1.42
#